data_23cab0c346761f853495bad865b0d59c
#
_entry.id   23cab0c346761f853495bad865b0d59c
#
_cell.length_a   1.000
_cell.length_b   1.000
_cell.length_c   1.000
_cell.angle_alpha   90.00
_cell.angle_beta   90.00
_cell.angle_gamma   90.00
#
_symmetry.space_group_name_H-M   'P 1'
#
loop_
_entity.id
_entity.type
_entity.pdbx_description
1 polymer ?
#
loop_
_entity_poly.entity_id
_entity_poly.type
_entity_poly.pdbx_seq_one_letter_code
_entity_poly.pdbx_strand_id
1 'polypeptide(L)'
;VFQTNYLSSFILNHHIKEKLRAQQSGRILFVNSEAYRFAVTGLHLDDLAWNRHRYSGLKSYGAAKLAQLLSMIKLNEYFAGTGFTVNAMHPGNVKTNSGKNNGAVYRFLKRLLVDRTAKSPEVSAQALYYLGVSSDLDTTSGKFFHLTTEEEPAPPALDREAAEELWALSLELGGIR
;
A
#
# COMPACT_ATOMS: atom_id res chain seq x y z
N VAL A 1 -1.04 -6.45 12.50
CA VAL A 1 -1.21 -6.26 11.05
C VAL A 1 -0.79 -4.86 10.66
N PHE A 2 -1.35 -3.81 11.28
CA PHE A 2 -1.05 -2.40 10.95
C PHE A 2 0.44 -2.06 11.09
N GLN A 3 1.06 -2.41 12.23
CA GLN A 3 2.50 -2.23 12.47
C GLN A 3 3.36 -2.78 11.32
N THR A 4 3.13 -4.04 10.95
CA THR A 4 4.00 -4.75 9.99
C THR A 4 3.76 -4.32 8.54
N ASN A 5 2.49 -4.08 8.16
CA ASN A 5 2.13 -3.81 6.77
C ASN A 5 2.12 -2.31 6.42
N TYR A 6 2.12 -1.44 7.41
CA TYR A 6 2.08 0.00 7.17
C TYR A 6 3.13 0.77 7.98
N LEU A 7 3.03 0.80 9.32
CA LEU A 7 3.81 1.73 10.14
C LEU A 7 5.32 1.51 9.99
N SER A 8 5.79 0.26 9.87
CA SER A 8 7.22 -0.03 9.66
C SER A 8 7.76 0.58 8.37
N SER A 9 7.00 0.49 7.27
CA SER A 9 7.40 1.09 6.00
C SER A 9 7.27 2.62 6.03
N PHE A 10 6.28 3.15 6.74
CA PHE A 10 6.15 4.59 6.96
C PHE A 10 7.38 5.16 7.67
N ILE A 11 7.79 4.57 8.80
CA ILE A 11 8.96 4.97 9.56
C ILE A 11 10.22 4.94 8.69
N LEU A 12 10.42 3.85 7.95
CA LEU A 12 11.55 3.73 7.03
C LEU A 12 11.56 4.85 5.99
N ASN A 13 10.45 5.04 5.27
CA ASN A 13 10.31 6.08 4.26
C ASN A 13 10.55 7.48 4.85
N HIS A 14 10.02 7.72 6.05
CA HIS A 14 10.22 9.01 6.72
C HIS A 14 11.70 9.28 7.01
N HIS A 15 12.44 8.30 7.51
CA HIS A 15 13.86 8.49 7.84
C HIS A 15 14.77 8.61 6.62
N ILE A 16 14.40 8.00 5.48
CA ILE A 16 15.23 8.06 4.28
C ILE A 16 14.84 9.18 3.30
N LYS A 17 13.64 9.79 3.45
CA LYS A 17 13.08 10.74 2.46
C LYS A 17 14.02 11.92 2.16
N GLU A 18 14.70 12.47 3.17
CA GLU A 18 15.64 13.58 2.97
C GLU A 18 16.85 13.16 2.14
N LYS A 19 17.39 11.96 2.41
CA LYS A 19 18.50 11.40 1.63
C LYS A 19 18.07 11.11 0.19
N LEU A 20 16.85 10.63 -0.01
CA LEU A 20 16.31 10.44 -1.34
C LEU A 20 16.14 11.77 -2.06
N ARG A 21 15.55 12.78 -1.42
CA ARG A 21 15.35 14.10 -2.01
C ARG A 21 16.65 14.79 -2.44
N ALA A 22 17.76 14.49 -1.78
CA ALA A 22 19.08 15.00 -2.14
C ALA A 22 19.65 14.35 -3.42
N GLN A 23 19.05 13.31 -3.94
CA GLN A 23 19.43 12.66 -5.20
C GLN A 23 18.73 13.34 -6.38
N GLN A 24 19.26 13.16 -7.59
CA GLN A 24 18.71 13.80 -8.78
C GLN A 24 17.33 13.23 -9.17
N SER A 25 17.16 11.92 -9.07
CA SER A 25 15.92 11.22 -9.42
C SER A 25 15.80 9.89 -8.70
N GLY A 26 14.59 9.37 -8.66
CA GLY A 26 14.31 8.04 -8.12
C GLY A 26 12.83 7.72 -8.12
N ARG A 27 12.51 6.51 -7.72
CA ARG A 27 11.12 6.02 -7.66
C ARG A 27 10.83 5.36 -6.32
N ILE A 28 9.68 5.69 -5.76
CA ILE A 28 9.09 4.98 -4.64
C ILE A 28 7.86 4.25 -5.17
N LEU A 29 7.86 2.94 -5.07
CA LEU A 29 6.76 2.10 -5.54
C LEU A 29 6.20 1.27 -4.39
N PHE A 30 4.98 1.60 -3.96
CA PHE A 30 4.28 0.84 -2.94
C PHE A 30 3.66 -0.42 -3.54
N VAL A 31 4.03 -1.58 -3.03
CA VAL A 31 3.32 -2.84 -3.35
C VAL A 31 2.09 -2.95 -2.47
N ASN A 32 0.97 -2.59 -3.03
CA ASN A 32 -0.34 -2.55 -2.38
C ASN A 32 -1.17 -3.82 -2.63
N SER A 33 -2.47 -3.76 -2.44
CA SER A 33 -3.41 -4.86 -2.67
C SER A 33 -4.82 -4.30 -2.85
N GLU A 34 -5.63 -4.90 -3.71
CA GLU A 34 -7.08 -4.64 -3.80
C GLU A 34 -7.81 -4.80 -2.47
N ALA A 35 -7.19 -5.47 -1.51
CA ALA A 35 -7.74 -5.60 -0.17
C ALA A 35 -7.96 -4.24 0.54
N TYR A 36 -7.35 -3.15 0.09
CA TYR A 36 -7.65 -1.80 0.63
C TYR A 36 -9.14 -1.46 0.53
N ARG A 37 -9.84 -2.01 -0.45
CA ARG A 37 -11.29 -1.84 -0.63
C ARG A 37 -12.14 -2.44 0.50
N PHE A 38 -11.59 -3.34 1.32
CA PHE A 38 -12.28 -3.82 2.53
C PHE A 38 -12.30 -2.81 3.68
N ALA A 39 -11.59 -1.70 3.54
CA ALA A 39 -11.62 -0.58 4.47
C ALA A 39 -12.53 0.57 3.97
N VAL A 40 -13.65 0.24 3.33
CA VAL A 40 -14.61 1.20 2.74
C VAL A 40 -15.22 2.17 3.76
N THR A 41 -15.21 1.83 5.05
CA THR A 41 -15.68 2.71 6.14
C THR A 41 -14.56 3.58 6.71
N GLY A 42 -13.38 3.60 6.10
CA GLY A 42 -12.21 4.33 6.57
C GLY A 42 -11.28 3.52 7.46
N LEU A 43 -10.29 4.20 8.02
CA LEU A 43 -9.18 3.58 8.73
C LEU A 43 -9.46 3.24 10.19
N HIS A 44 -10.52 3.78 10.81
CA HIS A 44 -10.76 3.70 12.25
C HIS A 44 -9.48 4.04 13.05
N LEU A 45 -8.94 5.24 12.81
CA LEU A 45 -7.69 5.71 13.43
C LEU A 45 -7.75 5.73 14.96
N ASP A 46 -8.96 5.84 15.52
CA ASP A 46 -9.27 5.79 16.95
C ASP A 46 -9.22 4.37 17.54
N ASP A 47 -9.13 3.33 16.73
CA ASP A 47 -9.14 1.92 17.17
C ASP A 47 -8.21 1.01 16.34
N LEU A 48 -7.00 1.46 16.07
CA LEU A 48 -5.99 0.67 15.33
C LEU A 48 -5.65 -0.67 16.00
N ALA A 49 -5.84 -0.77 17.31
CA ALA A 49 -5.63 -1.98 18.09
C ALA A 49 -6.83 -2.94 18.09
N TRP A 50 -7.96 -2.54 17.49
CA TRP A 50 -9.21 -3.32 17.47
C TRP A 50 -9.75 -3.65 18.88
N ASN A 51 -9.68 -2.70 19.80
CA ASN A 51 -10.17 -2.88 21.17
C ASN A 51 -11.68 -2.66 21.28
N ARG A 52 -12.25 -1.83 20.41
CA ARG A 52 -13.68 -1.46 20.40
C ARG A 52 -14.49 -2.25 19.37
N HIS A 53 -13.85 -2.69 18.30
CA HIS A 53 -14.50 -3.42 17.20
C HIS A 53 -14.08 -4.88 17.19
N ARG A 54 -14.99 -5.75 16.70
CA ARG A 54 -14.63 -7.15 16.49
C ARG A 54 -13.53 -7.27 15.46
N TYR A 55 -12.40 -7.87 15.86
CA TYR A 55 -11.26 -8.08 14.98
C TYR A 55 -11.63 -8.87 13.72
N SER A 56 -11.21 -8.36 12.59
CA SER A 56 -11.28 -9.05 11.31
C SER A 56 -9.92 -8.91 10.60
N GLY A 57 -9.26 -10.03 10.36
CA GLY A 57 -7.97 -10.04 9.68
C GLY A 57 -8.02 -9.40 8.29
N LEU A 58 -9.12 -9.58 7.56
CA LEU A 58 -9.31 -8.99 6.24
C LEU A 58 -9.48 -7.47 6.30
N LYS A 59 -10.33 -6.97 7.22
CA LYS A 59 -10.52 -5.53 7.42
C LYS A 59 -9.25 -4.87 7.94
N SER A 60 -8.56 -5.49 8.91
CA SER A 60 -7.29 -5.00 9.45
C SER A 60 -6.19 -4.94 8.39
N TYR A 61 -6.11 -5.93 7.51
CA TYR A 61 -5.18 -5.91 6.38
C TYR A 61 -5.59 -4.85 5.35
N GLY A 62 -6.87 -4.73 5.03
CA GLY A 62 -7.40 -3.71 4.13
C GLY A 62 -7.11 -2.30 4.66
N ALA A 63 -7.31 -2.05 5.96
CA ALA A 63 -6.97 -0.78 6.59
C ALA A 63 -5.49 -0.44 6.47
N ALA A 64 -4.59 -1.42 6.68
CA ALA A 64 -3.15 -1.19 6.50
C ALA A 64 -2.78 -0.88 5.03
N LYS A 65 -3.47 -1.49 4.06
CA LYS A 65 -3.28 -1.21 2.64
C LYS A 65 -3.87 0.14 2.21
N LEU A 66 -5.01 0.53 2.78
CA LEU A 66 -5.55 1.88 2.61
C LEU A 66 -4.58 2.94 3.19
N ALA A 67 -4.04 2.69 4.38
CA ALA A 67 -3.05 3.57 4.99
C ALA A 67 -1.80 3.78 4.11
N GLN A 68 -1.35 2.75 3.38
CA GLN A 68 -0.26 2.90 2.41
C GLN A 68 -0.62 3.87 1.27
N LEU A 69 -1.85 3.81 0.73
CA LEU A 69 -2.29 4.72 -0.35
C LEU A 69 -2.42 6.17 0.16
N LEU A 70 -2.96 6.37 1.34
CA LEU A 70 -3.02 7.70 1.96
C LEU A 70 -1.62 8.26 2.25
N SER A 71 -0.70 7.42 2.71
CA SER A 71 0.71 7.82 2.90
C SER A 71 1.41 8.15 1.59
N MET A 72 1.05 7.47 0.49
CA MET A 72 1.54 7.78 -0.85
C MET A 72 1.17 9.21 -1.27
N ILE A 73 -0.04 9.70 -0.94
CA ILE A 73 -0.46 11.08 -1.23
C ILE A 73 0.53 12.06 -0.60
N LYS A 74 0.84 11.90 0.68
CA LYS A 74 1.74 12.78 1.42
C LYS A 74 3.18 12.72 0.92
N LEU A 75 3.67 11.52 0.58
CA LEU A 75 5.00 11.39 -0.01
C LEU A 75 5.07 11.97 -1.42
N ASN A 76 4.00 11.83 -2.22
CA ASN A 76 3.93 12.45 -3.54
C ASN A 76 3.96 13.99 -3.44
N GLU A 77 3.26 14.56 -2.47
CA GLU A 77 3.33 16.01 -2.18
C GLU A 77 4.75 16.43 -1.74
N TYR A 78 5.38 15.66 -0.87
CA TYR A 78 6.74 15.94 -0.39
C TYR A 78 7.78 15.94 -1.52
N PHE A 79 7.65 15.03 -2.49
CA PHE A 79 8.56 14.91 -3.62
C PHE A 79 8.13 15.75 -4.85
N ALA A 80 7.05 16.52 -4.77
CA ALA A 80 6.61 17.38 -5.86
C ALA A 80 7.71 18.37 -6.29
N GLY A 81 7.89 18.52 -7.60
CA GLY A 81 8.92 19.39 -8.16
C GLY A 81 10.35 18.84 -8.10
N THR A 82 10.53 17.59 -7.69
CA THR A 82 11.82 16.87 -7.76
C THR A 82 11.82 15.87 -8.92
N GLY A 83 12.95 15.21 -9.15
CA GLY A 83 13.05 14.08 -10.10
C GLY A 83 12.51 12.75 -9.53
N PHE A 84 11.80 12.78 -8.38
CA PHE A 84 11.24 11.58 -7.77
C PHE A 84 9.78 11.39 -8.14
N THR A 85 9.41 10.13 -8.40
CA THR A 85 8.01 9.71 -8.56
C THR A 85 7.59 8.75 -7.44
N VAL A 86 6.34 8.87 -7.01
CA VAL A 86 5.77 8.06 -5.93
C VAL A 86 4.47 7.44 -6.42
N ASN A 87 4.45 6.13 -6.62
CA ASN A 87 3.31 5.40 -7.14
C ASN A 87 2.98 4.18 -6.27
N ALA A 88 1.84 3.59 -6.49
CA ALA A 88 1.47 2.31 -5.90
C ALA A 88 0.98 1.34 -6.98
N MET A 89 1.16 0.06 -6.73
CA MET A 89 0.61 -0.98 -7.58
C MET A 89 0.04 -2.13 -6.74
N HIS A 90 -0.98 -2.80 -7.26
CA HIS A 90 -1.36 -4.10 -6.76
C HIS A 90 -1.03 -5.20 -7.79
N PRO A 91 -0.47 -6.32 -7.32
CA PRO A 91 0.07 -7.36 -8.20
C PRO A 91 -1.01 -8.28 -8.82
N GLY A 92 -2.30 -7.97 -8.59
CA GLY A 92 -3.39 -8.87 -8.94
C GLY A 92 -3.45 -10.12 -8.04
N ASN A 93 -4.23 -11.09 -8.43
CA ASN A 93 -4.30 -12.39 -7.76
C ASN A 93 -3.10 -13.25 -8.17
N VAL A 94 -2.16 -13.43 -7.26
CA VAL A 94 -0.92 -14.19 -7.49
C VAL A 94 -0.92 -15.45 -6.65
N LYS A 95 -0.45 -16.55 -7.23
CA LYS A 95 -0.18 -17.79 -6.49
C LYS A 95 0.95 -17.55 -5.50
N THR A 96 0.60 -17.32 -4.23
CA THR A 96 1.56 -17.10 -3.16
C THR A 96 1.37 -18.09 -2.02
N ASN A 97 2.42 -18.24 -1.24
CA ASN A 97 2.38 -18.99 0.01
C ASN A 97 1.66 -18.24 1.16
N SER A 98 1.08 -17.08 0.87
CA SER A 98 0.36 -16.27 1.85
C SER A 98 -0.81 -17.04 2.47
N GLY A 99 -0.96 -16.94 3.79
CA GLY A 99 -2.05 -17.58 4.52
C GLY A 99 -1.88 -19.09 4.78
N LYS A 100 -0.71 -19.68 4.54
CA LYS A 100 -0.45 -21.09 4.86
C LYS A 100 -0.69 -21.43 6.34
N ASN A 101 -0.49 -20.47 7.23
CA ASN A 101 -0.65 -20.62 8.68
C ASN A 101 -2.10 -20.34 9.15
N ASN A 102 -3.00 -19.95 8.24
CA ASN A 102 -4.41 -19.77 8.57
C ASN A 102 -5.14 -21.13 8.64
N GLY A 103 -6.25 -21.16 9.36
CA GLY A 103 -7.01 -22.38 9.60
C GLY A 103 -7.45 -23.13 8.31
N ALA A 104 -7.82 -24.41 8.45
CA ALA A 104 -8.12 -25.28 7.33
C ALA A 104 -9.25 -24.75 6.42
N VAL A 105 -10.27 -24.12 7.00
CA VAL A 105 -11.40 -23.52 6.26
C VAL A 105 -10.93 -22.38 5.37
N TYR A 106 -10.06 -21.49 5.89
CA TYR A 106 -9.48 -20.42 5.09
C TYR A 106 -8.67 -20.96 3.91
N ARG A 107 -7.81 -21.96 4.15
CA ARG A 107 -7.00 -22.59 3.08
C ARG A 107 -7.86 -23.23 2.00
N PHE A 108 -8.97 -23.88 2.40
CA PHE A 108 -9.91 -24.50 1.47
C PHE A 108 -10.62 -23.44 0.62
N LEU A 109 -11.15 -22.38 1.23
CA LEU A 109 -11.80 -21.27 0.52
C LEU A 109 -10.82 -20.53 -0.39
N LYS A 110 -9.59 -20.27 0.07
CA LYS A 110 -8.54 -19.67 -0.75
C LYS A 110 -8.27 -20.50 -2.00
N ARG A 111 -8.13 -21.82 -1.85
CA ARG A 111 -7.87 -22.74 -2.97
C ARG A 111 -9.02 -22.76 -3.99
N LEU A 112 -10.25 -22.67 -3.53
CA LEU A 112 -11.43 -22.69 -4.40
C LEU A 112 -11.66 -21.36 -5.13
N LEU A 113 -11.47 -20.22 -4.46
CA LEU A 113 -11.89 -18.90 -4.95
C LEU A 113 -10.73 -18.07 -5.49
N VAL A 114 -9.55 -18.18 -4.89
CA VAL A 114 -8.41 -17.33 -5.21
C VAL A 114 -7.41 -18.05 -6.13
N ASP A 115 -7.03 -19.27 -5.79
CA ASP A 115 -5.98 -19.99 -6.52
C ASP A 115 -6.38 -20.41 -7.95
N ARG A 116 -7.69 -20.47 -8.23
CA ARG A 116 -8.19 -20.78 -9.60
C ARG A 116 -7.99 -19.64 -10.59
N THR A 117 -8.00 -18.40 -10.10
CA THR A 117 -7.82 -17.19 -10.93
C THR A 117 -6.43 -16.58 -10.78
N ALA A 118 -5.61 -17.18 -9.90
CA ALA A 118 -4.30 -16.65 -9.59
C ALA A 118 -3.31 -16.85 -10.74
N LYS A 119 -2.72 -15.74 -11.18
CA LYS A 119 -1.67 -15.72 -12.19
C LYS A 119 -0.34 -16.17 -11.61
N SER A 120 0.61 -16.47 -12.52
CA SER A 120 1.98 -16.76 -12.14
C SER A 120 2.65 -15.54 -11.48
N PRO A 121 3.50 -15.74 -10.46
CA PRO A 121 4.26 -14.66 -9.82
C PRO A 121 5.12 -13.84 -10.79
N GLU A 122 5.56 -14.43 -11.90
CA GLU A 122 6.38 -13.78 -12.91
C GLU A 122 5.67 -12.59 -13.57
N VAL A 123 4.34 -12.68 -13.78
CA VAL A 123 3.55 -11.57 -14.34
C VAL A 123 3.62 -10.33 -13.41
N SER A 124 3.49 -10.56 -12.11
CA SER A 124 3.57 -9.48 -11.13
C SER A 124 4.99 -8.95 -10.96
N ALA A 125 5.99 -9.81 -11.06
CA ALA A 125 7.40 -9.41 -11.02
C ALA A 125 7.79 -8.56 -12.23
N GLN A 126 7.32 -8.94 -13.42
CA GLN A 126 7.53 -8.15 -14.65
C GLN A 126 6.84 -6.79 -14.57
N ALA A 127 5.61 -6.73 -14.03
CA ALA A 127 4.92 -5.47 -13.83
C ALA A 127 5.65 -4.57 -12.83
N LEU A 128 6.12 -5.12 -11.71
CA LEU A 128 6.90 -4.40 -10.72
C LEU A 128 8.21 -3.86 -11.32
N TYR A 129 8.89 -4.68 -12.11
CA TYR A 129 10.10 -4.27 -12.81
C TYR A 129 9.81 -3.13 -13.79
N TYR A 130 8.78 -3.26 -14.64
CA TYR A 130 8.37 -2.22 -15.58
C TYR A 130 8.08 -0.90 -14.87
N LEU A 131 7.24 -0.91 -13.82
CA LEU A 131 6.91 0.30 -13.04
C LEU A 131 8.14 0.91 -12.35
N GLY A 132 9.11 0.06 -11.99
CA GLY A 132 10.33 0.49 -11.32
C GLY A 132 11.38 1.12 -12.22
N VAL A 133 11.46 0.74 -13.53
CA VAL A 133 12.61 1.12 -14.37
C VAL A 133 12.24 1.68 -15.74
N SER A 134 10.98 1.57 -16.23
CA SER A 134 10.62 2.05 -17.57
C SER A 134 10.72 3.58 -17.66
N SER A 135 11.36 4.08 -18.72
CA SER A 135 11.41 5.52 -19.02
C SER A 135 10.02 6.13 -19.30
N ASP A 136 9.03 5.32 -19.69
CA ASP A 136 7.66 5.78 -19.94
C ASP A 136 7.00 6.38 -18.68
N LEU A 137 7.56 6.08 -17.50
CA LEU A 137 7.02 6.48 -16.20
C LEU A 137 7.92 7.47 -15.45
N ASP A 138 8.92 8.05 -16.11
CA ASP A 138 9.86 8.97 -15.46
C ASP A 138 9.19 10.21 -14.84
N THR A 139 8.06 10.63 -15.41
CA THR A 139 7.28 11.78 -14.93
C THR A 139 5.93 11.40 -14.31
N THR A 140 5.62 10.11 -14.24
CA THR A 140 4.35 9.60 -13.73
C THR A 140 4.40 9.44 -12.22
N SER A 141 3.63 10.24 -11.47
CA SER A 141 3.62 10.23 -10.01
C SER A 141 2.21 10.35 -9.45
N GLY A 142 1.99 9.82 -8.25
CA GLY A 142 0.69 9.84 -7.57
C GLY A 142 -0.33 8.85 -8.14
N LYS A 143 0.13 7.83 -8.88
CA LYS A 143 -0.74 6.90 -9.60
C LYS A 143 -0.83 5.54 -8.90
N PHE A 144 -1.98 4.89 -9.12
CA PHE A 144 -2.24 3.52 -8.68
C PHE A 144 -2.39 2.60 -9.89
N PHE A 145 -1.77 1.44 -9.85
CA PHE A 145 -1.72 0.51 -10.96
C PHE A 145 -2.23 -0.89 -10.59
N HIS A 146 -3.02 -1.49 -11.46
CA HIS A 146 -3.23 -2.93 -11.51
C HIS A 146 -2.21 -3.54 -12.48
N LEU A 147 -1.20 -4.20 -11.95
CA LEU A 147 -0.04 -4.60 -12.74
C LEU A 147 0.61 -3.37 -13.39
N THR A 148 0.45 -3.21 -14.71
CA THR A 148 0.96 -2.05 -15.48
C THR A 148 -0.13 -1.09 -15.94
N THR A 149 -1.41 -1.40 -15.66
CA THR A 149 -2.54 -0.56 -16.06
C THR A 149 -2.88 0.42 -14.97
N GLU A 150 -2.91 1.72 -15.30
CA GLU A 150 -3.36 2.76 -14.36
C GLU A 150 -4.84 2.56 -14.03
N GLU A 151 -5.18 2.62 -12.75
CA GLU A 151 -6.55 2.57 -12.23
C GLU A 151 -6.79 3.72 -11.26
N GLU A 152 -8.03 4.20 -11.21
CA GLU A 152 -8.44 5.17 -10.21
C GLU A 152 -8.73 4.42 -8.89
N PRO A 153 -8.09 4.82 -7.77
CA PRO A 153 -8.39 4.23 -6.47
C PRO A 153 -9.82 4.55 -6.03
N ALA A 154 -10.38 3.70 -5.16
CA ALA A 154 -11.68 3.98 -4.53
C ALA A 154 -11.62 5.25 -3.66
N PRO A 155 -12.74 6.00 -3.49
CA PRO A 155 -12.77 7.29 -2.81
C PRO A 155 -12.06 7.37 -1.47
N PRO A 156 -12.12 6.37 -0.55
CA PRO A 156 -11.38 6.45 0.71
C PRO A 156 -9.86 6.55 0.55
N ALA A 157 -9.31 6.10 -0.57
CA ALA A 157 -7.88 6.19 -0.86
C ALA A 157 -7.47 7.53 -1.50
N LEU A 158 -8.42 8.42 -1.75
CA LEU A 158 -8.23 9.77 -2.28
C LEU A 158 -8.49 10.85 -1.22
N ASP A 159 -8.86 10.45 -0.01
CA ASP A 159 -9.21 11.34 1.10
C ASP A 159 -7.95 12.02 1.67
N ARG A 160 -7.79 13.31 1.36
CA ARG A 160 -6.63 14.10 1.79
C ARG A 160 -6.68 14.45 3.28
N GLU A 161 -7.87 14.62 3.84
CA GLU A 161 -8.02 14.89 5.28
C GLU A 161 -7.60 13.66 6.08
N ALA A 162 -8.10 12.48 5.71
CA ALA A 162 -7.67 11.22 6.30
C ALA A 162 -6.15 10.97 6.10
N ALA A 163 -5.56 11.42 5.00
CA ALA A 163 -4.12 11.31 4.77
C ALA A 163 -3.32 12.20 5.73
N GLU A 164 -3.79 13.42 6.02
CA GLU A 164 -3.16 14.31 7.02
C GLU A 164 -3.25 13.75 8.42
N GLU A 165 -4.45 13.32 8.84
CA GLU A 165 -4.65 12.74 10.17
C GLU A 165 -3.79 11.48 10.36
N LEU A 166 -3.79 10.58 9.37
CA LEU A 166 -2.96 9.39 9.39
C LEU A 166 -1.48 9.72 9.48
N TRP A 167 -1.02 10.73 8.73
CA TRP A 167 0.39 11.14 8.73
C TRP A 167 0.82 11.61 10.11
N ALA A 168 0.04 12.52 10.74
CA ALA A 168 0.31 13.03 12.07
C ALA A 168 0.34 11.90 13.12
N LEU A 169 -0.67 11.02 13.10
CA LEU A 169 -0.73 9.86 13.99
C LEU A 169 0.45 8.90 13.78
N SER A 170 0.89 8.71 12.53
CA SER A 170 1.99 7.82 12.22
C SER A 170 3.34 8.35 12.72
N LEU A 171 3.54 9.67 12.72
CA LEU A 171 4.71 10.31 13.34
C LEU A 171 4.71 10.06 14.86
N GLU A 172 3.57 10.26 15.51
CA GLU A 172 3.41 10.00 16.95
C GLU A 172 3.71 8.54 17.30
N LEU A 173 3.05 7.60 16.61
CA LEU A 173 3.23 6.16 16.82
C LEU A 173 4.66 5.69 16.50
N GLY A 174 5.32 6.36 15.57
CA GLY A 174 6.73 6.10 15.21
C GLY A 174 7.74 6.73 16.15
N GLY A 175 7.30 7.54 17.13
CA GLY A 175 8.20 8.29 18.02
C GLY A 175 9.05 9.33 17.25
N ILE A 176 8.56 9.81 16.11
CA ILE A 176 9.26 10.76 15.23
C ILE A 176 8.83 12.17 15.62
N ARG A 177 9.81 13.02 15.91
CA ARG A 177 9.63 14.44 16.29
C ARG A 177 10.01 15.35 15.14
#